data_8f1b247c5cbe4088ba7551586eb6890f
#
_entry.id   8f1b247c5cbe4088ba7551586eb6890f
#
_cell.length_a   1.000
_cell.length_b   1.000
_cell.length_c   1.000
_cell.angle_alpha   90.00
_cell.angle_beta   90.00
_cell.angle_gamma   90.00
#
_symmetry.space_group_name_H-M   'P 1'
#
loop_
_entity.id
_entity.type
_entity.pdbx_description
1 polymer ?
#
loop_
_entity_poly.entity_id
_entity_poly.type
_entity_poly.pdbx_seq_one_letter_code
_entity_poly.pdbx_strand_id
1 'polypeptide(L)'
;ADFEPIQIKDITITPTPSRNQLSTAEDPFPEHGLLVNDGEVTIWNQVDSLVNPDIIQRIGELYGQIDFFHSRFVPLIEGNLSYNKPLTLPVDEYCTFLNVVKALGPRMVVPGSAAFRYRDELTFMNQVSFPTTQDQFLRDLAAFCPEVPSAPFFSGDVAHISADEVRIEKQSSGFVRVKEDDSYLVTFKPHSYVPIIKTQTTDPEEYKREMKLVNDFIENCLLERILKSELLGGWQHWQIVYQLEVFGQEGSQQAWTVDFAPPGNPQLHKGEIGKINLYEGISSSELCALVEGTTSWDYVTLCGNYRTFNNIYRVTNGGFELPPEDKSNYALEPLMDIFPWDTDMDRQKFMKDVQRWK
;
A
#
# COMPACT_ATOMS: atom_id res chain seq x y z
N ALA A 1 12.66 -16.75 8.99
CA ALA A 1 11.69 -16.32 10.02
C ALA A 1 12.19 -15.03 10.68
N ASP A 2 11.34 -14.38 11.47
CA ASP A 2 11.66 -13.15 12.21
C ASP A 2 12.91 -13.35 13.07
N PHE A 3 13.83 -12.41 12.96
CA PHE A 3 15.12 -12.44 13.69
C PHE A 3 16.02 -13.67 13.45
N GLU A 4 15.75 -14.46 12.41
CA GLU A 4 16.67 -15.53 12.02
C GLU A 4 17.77 -14.99 11.10
N PRO A 5 19.04 -14.98 11.55
CA PRO A 5 20.11 -14.39 10.78
C PRO A 5 20.50 -15.26 9.59
N ILE A 6 20.83 -14.62 8.49
CA ILE A 6 21.42 -15.22 7.29
C ILE A 6 22.86 -14.72 7.19
N GLN A 7 23.82 -15.64 7.15
CA GLN A 7 25.23 -15.30 6.98
C GLN A 7 25.61 -15.29 5.51
N ILE A 8 26.15 -14.18 5.03
CA ILE A 8 26.70 -14.03 3.68
C ILE A 8 28.14 -13.55 3.82
N LYS A 9 29.10 -14.48 3.75
CA LYS A 9 30.53 -14.24 4.03
C LYS A 9 30.69 -13.66 5.45
N ASP A 10 31.19 -12.44 5.54
CA ASP A 10 31.43 -11.68 6.76
C ASP A 10 30.24 -10.78 7.19
N ILE A 11 29.16 -10.79 6.42
CA ILE A 11 27.97 -9.98 6.68
C ILE A 11 26.85 -10.87 7.21
N THR A 12 26.22 -10.45 8.29
CA THR A 12 24.99 -11.03 8.82
C THR A 12 23.79 -10.16 8.44
N ILE A 13 22.77 -10.75 7.82
CA ILE A 13 21.51 -10.10 7.49
C ILE A 13 20.41 -10.72 8.35
N THR A 14 19.69 -9.90 9.09
CA THR A 14 18.61 -10.36 9.97
C THR A 14 17.31 -9.64 9.64
N PRO A 15 16.26 -10.34 9.21
CA PRO A 15 14.95 -9.75 8.98
C PRO A 15 14.30 -9.35 10.31
N THR A 16 13.73 -8.16 10.37
CA THR A 16 12.93 -7.69 11.50
C THR A 16 11.45 -7.70 11.14
N PRO A 17 10.56 -8.18 12.03
CA PRO A 17 9.15 -8.29 11.72
C PRO A 17 8.48 -6.94 11.55
N SER A 18 7.45 -6.89 10.72
CA SER A 18 6.50 -5.79 10.65
C SER A 18 5.30 -6.08 11.55
N ARG A 19 4.70 -5.02 12.10
CA ARG A 19 3.38 -5.06 12.74
C ARG A 19 2.34 -4.35 11.89
N ASN A 20 2.60 -4.26 10.60
CA ASN A 20 1.62 -3.79 9.63
C ASN A 20 0.39 -4.71 9.65
N GLN A 21 -0.80 -4.13 9.58
CA GLN A 21 -2.06 -4.88 9.57
C GLN A 21 -2.20 -5.81 8.35
N LEU A 22 -1.50 -5.50 7.26
CA LEU A 22 -1.47 -6.29 6.04
C LEU A 22 -0.46 -7.45 6.08
N SER A 23 0.46 -7.44 7.06
CA SER A 23 1.48 -8.48 7.22
C SER A 23 0.99 -9.51 8.24
N THR A 24 0.46 -10.62 7.77
CA THR A 24 0.05 -11.75 8.63
C THR A 24 1.10 -12.86 8.59
N ALA A 25 1.09 -13.75 9.58
CA ALA A 25 1.97 -14.93 9.58
C ALA A 25 1.68 -15.90 8.41
N GLU A 26 0.53 -15.74 7.77
CA GLU A 26 0.07 -16.52 6.62
C GLU A 26 0.42 -15.84 5.28
N ASP A 27 0.87 -14.58 5.33
CA ASP A 27 1.33 -13.88 4.14
C ASP A 27 2.60 -14.55 3.60
N PRO A 28 2.59 -15.06 2.36
CA PRO A 28 3.77 -15.67 1.77
C PRO A 28 4.93 -14.66 1.54
N PHE A 29 4.63 -13.36 1.58
CA PHE A 29 5.59 -12.25 1.39
C PHE A 29 5.43 -11.18 2.48
N PRO A 30 5.58 -11.52 3.76
CA PRO A 30 5.44 -10.55 4.83
C PRO A 30 6.49 -9.45 4.70
N GLU A 31 6.09 -8.22 4.99
CA GLU A 31 7.02 -7.11 5.06
C GLU A 31 8.05 -7.30 6.17
N HIS A 32 9.29 -6.97 5.89
CA HIS A 32 10.39 -7.03 6.84
C HIS A 32 11.28 -5.80 6.73
N GLY A 33 11.74 -5.30 7.88
CA GLY A 33 12.95 -4.51 7.91
C GLY A 33 14.18 -5.42 7.86
N LEU A 34 15.34 -4.86 7.55
CA LEU A 34 16.59 -5.58 7.42
C LEU A 34 17.69 -4.96 8.29
N LEU A 35 18.20 -5.75 9.21
CA LEU A 35 19.45 -5.46 9.93
C LEU A 35 20.62 -6.07 9.16
N VAL A 36 21.65 -5.27 8.93
CA VAL A 36 22.88 -5.68 8.29
C VAL A 36 24.04 -5.40 9.24
N ASN A 37 24.83 -6.41 9.59
CA ASN A 37 25.94 -6.30 10.52
C ASN A 37 27.17 -7.03 9.97
N ASP A 38 28.34 -6.41 10.05
CA ASP A 38 29.64 -6.98 9.62
C ASP A 38 30.54 -7.34 10.82
N GLY A 39 30.01 -7.26 12.03
CA GLY A 39 30.73 -7.49 13.28
C GLY A 39 31.26 -6.21 13.94
N GLU A 40 31.36 -5.10 13.22
CA GLU A 40 31.80 -3.80 13.75
C GLU A 40 30.69 -2.75 13.72
N VAL A 41 29.89 -2.72 12.63
CA VAL A 41 28.82 -1.75 12.45
C VAL A 41 27.48 -2.43 12.17
N THR A 42 26.41 -1.78 12.60
CA THR A 42 25.04 -2.25 12.38
C THR A 42 24.21 -1.20 11.64
N ILE A 43 23.66 -1.61 10.52
CA ILE A 43 22.73 -0.82 9.73
C ILE A 43 21.34 -1.42 9.89
N TRP A 44 20.33 -0.58 10.11
CA TRP A 44 18.95 -1.03 10.03
C TRP A 44 18.19 -0.25 8.95
N ASN A 45 17.67 -0.98 7.97
CA ASN A 45 16.72 -0.47 7.01
C ASN A 45 15.32 -0.94 7.43
N GLN A 46 14.49 -0.03 7.89
CA GLN A 46 13.12 -0.33 8.34
C GLN A 46 12.20 -0.70 7.18
N VAL A 47 12.50 -0.24 5.96
CA VAL A 47 11.63 -0.35 4.79
C VAL A 47 10.24 0.22 5.13
N ASP A 48 9.15 -0.44 4.75
CA ASP A 48 7.78 -0.02 5.05
C ASP A 48 7.24 -0.61 6.37
N SER A 49 8.06 -1.36 7.09
CA SER A 49 7.61 -2.05 8.28
C SER A 49 7.18 -1.10 9.39
N LEU A 50 6.04 -1.40 10.02
CA LEU A 50 5.62 -0.81 11.28
C LEU A 50 6.21 -1.61 12.43
N VAL A 51 6.79 -0.93 13.39
CA VAL A 51 7.44 -1.57 14.53
C VAL A 51 6.86 -1.09 15.84
N ASN A 52 6.82 -1.96 16.82
CA ASN A 52 6.40 -1.67 18.18
C ASN A 52 7.60 -1.64 19.15
N PRO A 53 7.42 -1.19 20.40
CA PRO A 53 8.49 -1.14 21.39
C PRO A 53 9.22 -2.46 21.61
N ASP A 54 8.53 -3.60 21.53
CA ASP A 54 9.14 -4.93 21.74
C ASP A 54 10.15 -5.27 20.65
N ILE A 55 9.85 -4.90 19.40
CA ILE A 55 10.76 -5.05 18.27
C ILE A 55 12.01 -4.19 18.48
N ILE A 56 11.83 -2.92 18.89
CA ILE A 56 12.93 -1.99 19.14
C ILE A 56 13.82 -2.51 20.28
N GLN A 57 13.20 -2.96 21.37
CA GLN A 57 13.94 -3.59 22.49
C GLN A 57 14.72 -4.81 22.00
N ARG A 58 14.08 -5.68 21.20
CA ARG A 58 14.76 -6.89 20.70
C ARG A 58 15.93 -6.57 19.78
N ILE A 59 15.82 -5.52 18.95
CA ILE A 59 16.94 -5.02 18.15
C ILE A 59 18.10 -4.58 19.05
N GLY A 60 17.82 -3.79 20.08
CA GLY A 60 18.81 -3.33 21.04
C GLY A 60 19.50 -4.47 21.80
N GLU A 61 18.75 -5.51 22.18
CA GLU A 61 19.30 -6.71 22.84
C GLU A 61 20.25 -7.51 21.93
N LEU A 62 19.95 -7.61 20.64
CA LEU A 62 20.73 -8.42 19.69
C LEU A 62 21.95 -7.67 19.13
N TYR A 63 21.83 -6.37 18.88
CA TYR A 63 22.81 -5.61 18.13
C TYR A 63 23.36 -4.39 18.88
N GLY A 64 22.79 -4.03 20.04
CA GLY A 64 23.18 -2.82 20.74
C GLY A 64 22.78 -1.55 20.00
N GLN A 65 23.70 -0.60 19.93
CA GLN A 65 23.47 0.66 19.22
C GLN A 65 23.47 0.43 17.71
N ILE A 66 22.49 1.03 17.04
CA ILE A 66 22.44 1.08 15.57
C ILE A 66 23.29 2.24 15.07
N ASP A 67 24.22 1.96 14.16
CA ASP A 67 25.11 2.99 13.61
C ASP A 67 24.42 3.81 12.53
N PHE A 68 23.63 3.17 11.67
CA PHE A 68 22.93 3.85 10.59
C PHE A 68 21.50 3.33 10.47
N PHE A 69 20.54 4.21 10.65
CA PHE A 69 19.12 3.89 10.59
C PHE A 69 18.45 4.53 9.37
N HIS A 70 18.03 3.72 8.43
CA HIS A 70 17.20 4.11 7.29
C HIS A 70 15.73 4.01 7.71
N SER A 71 15.20 5.12 8.22
CA SER A 71 13.91 5.19 8.91
C SER A 71 12.76 5.41 7.94
N ARG A 72 11.68 4.67 8.11
CA ARG A 72 10.39 5.04 7.52
C ARG A 72 9.99 6.44 8.03
N PHE A 73 9.46 7.27 7.13
CA PHE A 73 9.05 8.64 7.47
C PHE A 73 7.72 9.07 6.84
N VAL A 74 7.22 8.32 5.88
CA VAL A 74 5.95 8.63 5.21
C VAL A 74 4.88 7.66 5.69
N PRO A 75 3.75 8.18 6.24
CA PRO A 75 2.55 7.39 6.43
C PRO A 75 2.01 6.93 5.08
N LEU A 76 1.62 5.65 4.96
CA LEU A 76 1.13 5.08 3.72
C LEU A 76 -0.39 5.30 3.62
N ILE A 77 -0.79 6.31 2.88
CA ILE A 77 -2.21 6.65 2.64
C ILE A 77 -2.57 6.70 1.16
N GLU A 78 -1.71 6.19 0.30
CA GLU A 78 -1.87 6.22 -1.15
C GLU A 78 -3.13 5.50 -1.64
N GLY A 79 -3.58 4.48 -0.93
CA GLY A 79 -4.84 3.78 -1.20
C GLY A 79 -6.09 4.49 -0.67
N ASN A 80 -5.94 5.48 0.21
CA ASN A 80 -7.09 6.07 0.91
C ASN A 80 -8.11 6.71 -0.04
N LEU A 81 -7.66 7.35 -1.11
CA LEU A 81 -8.57 7.93 -2.10
C LEU A 81 -9.42 6.84 -2.77
N SER A 82 -8.82 5.72 -3.14
CA SER A 82 -9.52 4.60 -3.80
C SER A 82 -10.58 3.98 -2.87
N TYR A 83 -10.30 3.89 -1.59
CA TYR A 83 -11.20 3.30 -0.59
C TYR A 83 -12.09 4.31 0.14
N ASN A 84 -12.21 5.52 -0.38
CA ASN A 84 -13.02 6.60 0.22
C ASN A 84 -12.70 6.83 1.72
N LYS A 85 -11.44 6.67 2.09
CA LYS A 85 -10.95 6.91 3.46
C LYS A 85 -10.51 8.36 3.64
N PRO A 86 -10.41 8.83 4.89
CA PRO A 86 -9.93 10.18 5.17
C PRO A 86 -8.55 10.45 4.56
N LEU A 87 -8.42 11.58 3.88
CA LEU A 87 -7.18 12.07 3.28
C LEU A 87 -6.48 13.08 4.21
N THR A 88 -6.48 12.82 5.51
CA THR A 88 -5.83 13.64 6.52
C THR A 88 -4.50 13.03 6.91
N LEU A 89 -3.54 13.87 7.36
CA LEU A 89 -2.29 13.38 7.92
C LEU A 89 -2.59 12.43 9.10
N PRO A 90 -2.19 11.16 9.06
CA PRO A 90 -2.33 10.23 10.18
C PRO A 90 -1.26 10.54 11.24
N VAL A 91 -1.54 11.52 12.09
CA VAL A 91 -0.60 12.09 13.06
C VAL A 91 -0.06 11.03 14.02
N ASP A 92 -0.90 10.10 14.46
CA ASP A 92 -0.49 9.05 15.39
C ASP A 92 0.54 8.09 14.76
N GLU A 93 0.32 7.71 13.50
CA GLU A 93 1.28 6.89 12.75
C GLU A 93 2.59 7.66 12.53
N TYR A 94 2.51 8.93 12.13
CA TYR A 94 3.69 9.76 11.94
C TYR A 94 4.48 9.95 13.25
N CYS A 95 3.80 10.17 14.37
CA CYS A 95 4.40 10.23 15.70
C CYS A 95 5.16 8.93 16.05
N THR A 96 4.66 7.78 15.62
CA THR A 96 5.36 6.49 15.86
C THR A 96 6.73 6.47 15.20
N PHE A 97 6.89 7.04 14.01
CA PHE A 97 8.20 7.09 13.34
C PHE A 97 9.21 7.90 14.13
N LEU A 98 8.82 9.07 14.65
CA LEU A 98 9.67 9.89 15.50
C LEU A 98 10.04 9.17 16.81
N ASN A 99 9.07 8.49 17.42
CA ASN A 99 9.29 7.71 18.63
C ASN A 99 10.23 6.51 18.42
N VAL A 100 10.18 5.85 17.26
CA VAL A 100 11.13 4.78 16.90
C VAL A 100 12.56 5.33 16.87
N VAL A 101 12.78 6.46 16.19
CA VAL A 101 14.11 7.10 16.14
C VAL A 101 14.61 7.44 17.56
N LYS A 102 13.76 8.05 18.38
CA LYS A 102 14.11 8.44 19.75
C LYS A 102 14.43 7.24 20.64
N ALA A 103 13.63 6.17 20.55
CA ALA A 103 13.82 4.97 21.35
C ALA A 103 15.07 4.16 20.92
N LEU A 104 15.39 4.18 19.63
CA LEU A 104 16.54 3.49 19.07
C LEU A 104 17.86 4.25 19.34
N GLY A 105 17.83 5.59 19.31
CA GLY A 105 19.01 6.45 19.50
C GLY A 105 20.17 6.12 18.56
N PRO A 106 19.98 6.04 17.24
CA PRO A 106 21.03 5.64 16.32
C PRO A 106 22.12 6.72 16.21
N ARG A 107 23.33 6.34 15.79
CA ARG A 107 24.40 7.31 15.52
C ARG A 107 24.08 8.25 14.36
N MET A 108 23.31 7.76 13.39
CA MET A 108 22.79 8.56 12.27
C MET A 108 21.44 8.00 11.83
N VAL A 109 20.46 8.88 11.62
CA VAL A 109 19.20 8.54 10.97
C VAL A 109 19.07 9.27 9.63
N VAL A 110 18.54 8.56 8.66
CA VAL A 110 18.20 9.11 7.34
C VAL A 110 16.77 8.70 6.94
N PRO A 111 16.04 9.58 6.23
CA PRO A 111 14.73 9.22 5.69
C PRO A 111 14.84 8.06 4.68
N GLY A 112 14.06 7.04 4.88
CA GLY A 112 13.97 5.87 4.02
C GLY A 112 12.53 5.56 3.64
N SER A 113 12.33 4.49 2.86
CA SER A 113 11.00 4.12 2.40
C SER A 113 10.31 5.29 1.71
N ALA A 114 11.01 5.86 0.74
CA ALA A 114 10.56 7.04 0.05
C ALA A 114 9.36 6.72 -0.83
N ALA A 115 8.40 7.63 -0.83
CA ALA A 115 7.27 7.61 -1.71
C ALA A 115 7.67 7.53 -3.19
N PHE A 116 6.82 6.91 -3.97
CA PHE A 116 6.91 7.00 -5.43
C PHE A 116 6.21 8.26 -5.94
N ARG A 117 6.31 8.53 -7.24
CA ARG A 117 5.71 9.70 -7.86
C ARG A 117 4.70 9.28 -8.92
N TYR A 118 3.48 9.73 -8.75
CA TYR A 118 2.48 9.67 -9.82
C TYR A 118 2.82 10.68 -10.92
N ARG A 119 2.58 10.30 -12.18
CA ARG A 119 2.86 11.09 -13.38
C ARG A 119 1.60 11.34 -14.20
N ASP A 120 1.74 12.21 -15.18
CA ASP A 120 0.74 12.52 -16.19
C ASP A 120 -0.62 12.87 -15.54
N GLU A 121 -1.69 12.30 -15.96
CA GLU A 121 -3.03 12.53 -15.43
C GLU A 121 -3.22 12.16 -13.97
N LEU A 122 -2.36 11.27 -13.42
CA LEU A 122 -2.41 10.86 -12.02
C LEU A 122 -1.58 11.77 -11.09
N THR A 123 -0.97 12.83 -11.61
CA THR A 123 -0.14 13.76 -10.82
C THR A 123 -0.88 14.32 -9.59
N PHE A 124 -2.20 14.49 -9.67
CA PHE A 124 -3.03 14.94 -8.56
C PHE A 124 -2.93 14.03 -7.32
N MET A 125 -2.67 12.74 -7.50
CA MET A 125 -2.52 11.77 -6.41
C MET A 125 -1.36 12.13 -5.47
N ASN A 126 -0.30 12.76 -5.98
CA ASN A 126 0.81 13.21 -5.14
C ASN A 126 0.38 14.20 -4.04
N GLN A 127 -0.74 14.89 -4.23
CA GLN A 127 -1.26 15.87 -3.28
C GLN A 127 -2.05 15.24 -2.12
N VAL A 128 -2.41 13.95 -2.25
CA VAL A 128 -3.29 13.26 -1.30
C VAL A 128 -2.73 11.92 -0.81
N SER A 129 -1.54 11.54 -1.28
CA SER A 129 -0.95 10.22 -0.97
C SER A 129 0.24 10.31 -0.03
N PHE A 130 1.02 11.39 -0.10
CA PHE A 130 2.30 11.50 0.62
C PHE A 130 2.32 12.72 1.52
N PRO A 131 1.85 12.59 2.77
CA PRO A 131 1.62 13.74 3.64
C PRO A 131 2.88 14.33 4.29
N THR A 132 4.05 13.72 4.09
CA THR A 132 5.31 14.13 4.71
C THR A 132 6.46 14.12 3.70
N THR A 133 7.30 15.16 3.70
CA THR A 133 8.55 15.21 2.93
C THR A 133 9.74 14.82 3.79
N GLN A 134 10.88 14.49 3.15
CA GLN A 134 12.15 14.30 3.87
C GLN A 134 12.52 15.54 4.69
N ASP A 135 12.41 16.72 4.10
CA ASP A 135 12.72 17.98 4.79
C ASP A 135 11.82 18.21 6.02
N GLN A 136 10.53 17.89 5.92
CA GLN A 136 9.64 18.00 7.06
C GLN A 136 10.05 17.02 8.16
N PHE A 137 10.29 15.76 7.81
CA PHE A 137 10.72 14.75 8.77
C PHE A 137 12.02 15.11 9.48
N LEU A 138 13.01 15.62 8.75
CA LEU A 138 14.28 16.05 9.34
C LEU A 138 14.12 17.26 10.27
N ARG A 139 13.26 18.22 9.94
CA ARG A 139 12.93 19.35 10.82
C ARG A 139 12.23 18.87 12.10
N ASP A 140 11.28 17.95 11.96
CA ASP A 140 10.53 17.40 13.09
C ASP A 140 11.44 16.56 13.99
N LEU A 141 12.36 15.77 13.44
CA LEU A 141 13.38 15.06 14.20
C LEU A 141 14.28 16.00 14.97
N ALA A 142 14.78 17.05 14.33
CA ALA A 142 15.65 18.04 14.99
C ALA A 142 14.95 18.74 16.17
N ALA A 143 13.61 18.86 16.12
CA ALA A 143 12.83 19.39 17.24
C ALA A 143 12.50 18.34 18.30
N PHE A 144 12.22 17.10 17.89
CA PHE A 144 11.72 16.02 18.75
C PHE A 144 12.84 15.27 19.50
N CYS A 145 13.96 15.01 18.82
CA CYS A 145 15.15 14.33 19.38
C CYS A 145 16.45 14.95 18.84
N PRO A 146 16.78 16.17 19.29
CA PRO A 146 17.93 16.94 18.81
C PRO A 146 19.28 16.25 19.06
N GLU A 147 19.32 15.30 19.97
CA GLU A 147 20.50 14.49 20.28
C GLU A 147 20.85 13.46 19.22
N VAL A 148 19.90 13.13 18.32
CA VAL A 148 20.12 12.13 17.26
C VAL A 148 20.52 12.83 15.95
N PRO A 149 21.75 12.61 15.46
CA PRO A 149 22.18 13.15 14.18
C PRO A 149 21.29 12.65 13.03
N SER A 150 20.88 13.56 12.16
CA SER A 150 20.05 13.24 11.00
C SER A 150 20.52 13.97 9.74
N ALA A 151 20.33 13.35 8.58
CA ALA A 151 20.73 13.93 7.31
C ALA A 151 19.82 13.49 6.16
N PRO A 152 19.66 14.31 5.09
CA PRO A 152 18.99 13.89 3.88
C PRO A 152 19.80 12.81 3.17
N PHE A 153 19.10 11.81 2.62
CA PHE A 153 19.71 10.70 1.89
C PHE A 153 18.89 10.38 0.64
N PHE A 154 19.50 10.55 -0.50
CA PHE A 154 18.84 10.39 -1.80
C PHE A 154 19.42 9.20 -2.56
N SER A 155 18.64 8.68 -3.49
CA SER A 155 19.10 7.61 -4.39
C SER A 155 20.39 8.02 -5.12
N GLY A 156 21.42 7.24 -4.93
CA GLY A 156 22.77 7.51 -5.47
C GLY A 156 23.77 8.00 -4.41
N ASP A 157 23.30 8.52 -3.28
CA ASP A 157 24.20 8.87 -2.16
C ASP A 157 24.83 7.62 -1.55
N VAL A 158 26.03 7.78 -0.99
CA VAL A 158 26.77 6.70 -0.33
C VAL A 158 27.02 7.06 1.12
N ALA A 159 26.63 6.17 2.03
CA ALA A 159 27.00 6.27 3.44
C ALA A 159 28.27 5.45 3.70
N HIS A 160 29.30 6.10 4.25
CA HIS A 160 30.50 5.49 4.79
C HIS A 160 30.33 5.35 6.30
N ILE A 161 30.34 4.11 6.78
CA ILE A 161 30.06 3.81 8.18
C ILE A 161 31.24 3.01 8.74
N SER A 162 31.79 3.47 9.86
CA SER A 162 32.83 2.77 10.62
C SER A 162 32.52 2.90 12.12
N ALA A 163 33.27 2.23 12.95
CA ALA A 163 33.16 2.35 14.41
C ALA A 163 33.29 3.81 14.89
N ASP A 164 34.12 4.61 14.22
CA ASP A 164 34.43 5.98 14.62
C ASP A 164 33.55 7.04 13.95
N GLU A 165 33.10 6.82 12.71
CA GLU A 165 32.47 7.86 11.89
C GLU A 165 31.30 7.31 11.06
N VAL A 166 30.25 8.15 10.91
CA VAL A 166 29.22 7.99 9.90
C VAL A 166 29.20 9.21 9.00
N ARG A 167 29.48 9.05 7.72
CA ARG A 167 29.57 10.14 6.74
C ARG A 167 28.76 9.82 5.49
N ILE A 168 27.99 10.79 5.03
CA ILE A 168 27.24 10.70 3.78
C ILE A 168 27.97 11.45 2.68
N GLU A 169 28.24 10.77 1.59
CA GLU A 169 28.81 11.32 0.37
C GLU A 169 27.74 11.46 -0.70
N LYS A 170 27.58 12.70 -1.18
CA LYS A 170 26.67 12.98 -2.29
C LYS A 170 27.29 12.52 -3.59
N GLN A 171 26.68 11.56 -4.26
CA GLN A 171 27.14 11.05 -5.53
C GLN A 171 26.07 11.20 -6.61
N SER A 172 26.51 11.56 -7.83
CA SER A 172 25.64 11.49 -9.00
C SER A 172 25.69 10.11 -9.62
N SER A 173 24.53 9.50 -9.80
CA SER A 173 24.42 8.25 -10.55
C SER A 173 23.95 8.55 -11.98
N GLY A 174 24.56 7.93 -12.98
CA GLY A 174 24.10 8.03 -14.37
C GLY A 174 22.67 7.46 -14.61
N PHE A 175 22.17 6.67 -13.65
CA PHE A 175 20.87 6.02 -13.73
C PHE A 175 19.79 6.72 -12.90
N VAL A 176 20.17 7.64 -12.02
CA VAL A 176 19.25 8.28 -11.07
C VAL A 176 19.35 9.79 -11.22
N ARG A 177 18.20 10.44 -11.39
CA ARG A 177 18.08 11.90 -11.28
C ARG A 177 17.53 12.23 -9.90
N VAL A 178 18.39 12.72 -9.05
CA VAL A 178 17.97 13.23 -7.73
C VAL A 178 17.26 14.57 -7.94
N LYS A 179 16.11 14.75 -7.29
CA LYS A 179 15.46 16.05 -7.17
C LYS A 179 16.10 16.82 -6.02
N GLU A 180 16.32 18.11 -6.23
CA GLU A 180 16.91 18.97 -5.20
C GLU A 180 15.98 19.23 -4.01
N ASP A 181 14.68 19.06 -4.21
CA ASP A 181 13.65 19.20 -3.18
C ASP A 181 12.54 18.16 -3.32
N ASP A 182 11.75 17.98 -2.27
CA ASP A 182 10.62 17.07 -2.18
C ASP A 182 9.28 17.69 -2.55
N SER A 183 9.25 18.95 -2.98
CA SER A 183 8.02 19.69 -3.25
C SER A 183 7.13 19.05 -4.31
N TYR A 184 7.72 18.25 -5.18
CA TYR A 184 7.00 17.48 -6.20
C TYR A 184 6.26 16.26 -5.63
N LEU A 185 6.67 15.74 -4.48
CA LEU A 185 6.01 14.64 -3.80
C LEU A 185 4.80 15.16 -3.01
N VAL A 186 5.00 16.25 -2.30
CA VAL A 186 4.01 16.66 -1.33
C VAL A 186 3.73 18.14 -1.38
N THR A 187 2.60 18.47 -1.94
CA THR A 187 1.84 19.56 -1.38
C THR A 187 0.57 18.94 -0.80
N PHE A 188 0.71 18.25 0.33
CA PHE A 188 -0.43 17.66 0.99
C PHE A 188 -1.39 18.76 1.43
N LYS A 189 -2.46 18.89 0.68
CA LYS A 189 -3.49 19.91 0.90
C LYS A 189 -4.84 19.39 0.44
N PRO A 190 -5.92 19.93 0.98
CA PRO A 190 -7.25 19.64 0.46
C PRO A 190 -7.29 19.91 -1.04
N HIS A 191 -7.72 18.94 -1.81
CA HIS A 191 -7.94 19.15 -3.23
C HIS A 191 -9.44 19.34 -3.51
N SER A 192 -9.73 20.18 -4.49
CA SER A 192 -11.10 20.55 -4.87
C SER A 192 -11.63 19.71 -6.03
N TYR A 193 -10.81 18.81 -6.58
CA TYR A 193 -11.15 18.09 -7.79
C TYR A 193 -10.54 16.68 -7.80
N VAL A 194 -11.38 15.69 -8.04
CA VAL A 194 -10.98 14.31 -8.31
C VAL A 194 -11.28 14.02 -9.77
N PRO A 195 -10.29 13.66 -10.59
CA PRO A 195 -10.52 13.29 -11.98
C PRO A 195 -11.49 12.11 -12.11
N ILE A 196 -12.23 12.12 -13.21
CA ILE A 196 -13.11 11.01 -13.57
C ILE A 196 -12.24 9.79 -13.87
N ILE A 197 -12.64 8.63 -13.33
CA ILE A 197 -12.05 7.34 -13.69
C ILE A 197 -12.33 7.08 -15.17
N LYS A 198 -11.34 6.61 -15.91
CA LYS A 198 -11.45 6.22 -17.31
C LYS A 198 -10.41 5.16 -17.66
N THR A 199 -10.66 4.44 -18.73
CA THR A 199 -9.65 3.52 -19.26
C THR A 199 -8.40 4.26 -19.74
N GLN A 200 -7.25 3.60 -19.62
CA GLN A 200 -5.98 4.05 -20.20
C GLN A 200 -5.84 3.65 -21.67
N THR A 201 -6.70 2.75 -22.16
CA THR A 201 -6.68 2.26 -23.53
C THR A 201 -7.24 3.30 -24.48
N THR A 202 -6.40 3.79 -25.39
CA THR A 202 -6.74 4.82 -26.37
C THR A 202 -7.04 4.27 -27.77
N ASP A 203 -6.46 3.10 -28.11
CA ASP A 203 -6.70 2.44 -29.38
C ASP A 203 -8.13 1.83 -29.44
N PRO A 204 -8.94 2.14 -30.45
CA PRO A 204 -10.34 1.69 -30.51
C PRO A 204 -10.52 0.18 -30.63
N GLU A 205 -9.63 -0.53 -31.33
CA GLU A 205 -9.75 -1.98 -31.48
C GLU A 205 -9.29 -2.71 -30.21
N GLU A 206 -8.26 -2.18 -29.56
CA GLU A 206 -7.83 -2.66 -28.25
C GLU A 206 -8.91 -2.41 -27.18
N TYR A 207 -9.50 -1.23 -27.16
CA TYR A 207 -10.62 -0.91 -26.26
C TYR A 207 -11.83 -1.83 -26.47
N LYS A 208 -12.16 -2.15 -27.73
CA LYS A 208 -13.24 -3.08 -28.02
C LYS A 208 -12.94 -4.49 -27.50
N ARG A 209 -11.68 -4.96 -27.61
CA ARG A 209 -11.22 -6.23 -27.04
C ARG A 209 -11.30 -6.21 -25.51
N GLU A 210 -10.84 -5.14 -24.90
CA GLU A 210 -10.89 -4.89 -23.46
C GLU A 210 -12.32 -4.98 -22.94
N MET A 211 -13.23 -4.20 -23.51
CA MET A 211 -14.62 -4.18 -23.08
C MET A 211 -15.35 -5.53 -23.30
N LYS A 212 -14.97 -6.25 -24.34
CA LYS A 212 -15.49 -7.60 -24.54
C LYS A 212 -15.05 -8.52 -23.40
N LEU A 213 -13.77 -8.54 -23.07
CA LEU A 213 -13.22 -9.39 -21.99
C LEU A 213 -13.86 -9.04 -20.64
N VAL A 214 -13.98 -7.75 -20.34
CA VAL A 214 -14.60 -7.24 -19.11
C VAL A 214 -16.07 -7.68 -19.01
N ASN A 215 -16.84 -7.49 -20.08
CA ASN A 215 -18.24 -7.90 -20.11
C ASN A 215 -18.39 -9.43 -19.98
N ASP A 216 -17.57 -10.19 -20.71
CA ASP A 216 -17.58 -11.67 -20.64
C ASP A 216 -17.25 -12.15 -19.22
N PHE A 217 -16.29 -11.51 -18.54
CA PHE A 217 -15.97 -11.82 -17.14
C PHE A 217 -17.14 -11.51 -16.19
N ILE A 218 -17.71 -10.30 -16.28
CA ILE A 218 -18.78 -9.88 -15.38
C ILE A 218 -20.03 -10.75 -15.57
N GLU A 219 -20.45 -10.97 -16.82
CA GLU A 219 -21.69 -11.68 -17.12
C GLU A 219 -21.60 -13.19 -16.89
N ASN A 220 -20.41 -13.78 -16.99
CA ASN A 220 -20.25 -15.25 -16.94
C ASN A 220 -19.44 -15.76 -15.74
N CYS A 221 -18.60 -14.93 -15.11
CA CYS A 221 -17.66 -15.41 -14.08
C CYS A 221 -17.82 -14.70 -12.72
N LEU A 222 -18.13 -13.41 -12.71
CA LEU A 222 -18.15 -12.59 -11.49
C LEU A 222 -19.07 -13.20 -10.42
N LEU A 223 -20.33 -13.46 -10.77
CA LEU A 223 -21.31 -14.00 -9.82
C LEU A 223 -20.89 -15.37 -9.30
N GLU A 224 -20.36 -16.24 -10.16
CA GLU A 224 -19.88 -17.57 -9.75
C GLU A 224 -18.74 -17.46 -8.72
N ARG A 225 -17.81 -16.53 -8.89
CA ARG A 225 -16.73 -16.29 -7.93
C ARG A 225 -17.27 -15.75 -6.62
N ILE A 226 -18.15 -14.77 -6.68
CA ILE A 226 -18.83 -14.20 -5.50
C ILE A 226 -19.56 -15.29 -4.69
N LEU A 227 -20.28 -16.19 -5.35
CA LEU A 227 -21.00 -17.26 -4.68
C LEU A 227 -20.08 -18.32 -4.03
N LYS A 228 -18.83 -18.40 -4.43
CA LYS A 228 -17.81 -19.28 -3.83
C LYS A 228 -17.01 -18.61 -2.72
N SER A 229 -17.20 -17.30 -2.51
CA SER A 229 -16.49 -16.57 -1.49
C SER A 229 -16.92 -16.98 -0.08
N GLU A 230 -15.95 -17.02 0.83
CA GLU A 230 -16.19 -17.19 2.26
C GLU A 230 -16.95 -15.99 2.87
N LEU A 231 -16.89 -14.82 2.21
CA LEU A 231 -17.57 -13.60 2.63
C LEU A 231 -19.06 -13.57 2.29
N LEU A 232 -19.56 -14.52 1.48
CA LEU A 232 -20.98 -14.57 1.05
C LEU A 232 -21.95 -14.48 2.21
N GLY A 233 -21.70 -15.23 3.29
CA GLY A 233 -22.51 -15.20 4.49
C GLY A 233 -22.54 -13.82 5.17
N GLY A 234 -21.42 -13.11 5.13
CA GLY A 234 -21.32 -11.74 5.62
C GLY A 234 -22.12 -10.76 4.77
N TRP A 235 -21.98 -10.82 3.47
CA TRP A 235 -22.75 -9.96 2.56
C TRP A 235 -24.27 -10.15 2.71
N GLN A 236 -24.71 -11.40 2.84
CA GLN A 236 -26.13 -11.72 3.10
C GLN A 236 -26.57 -11.22 4.49
N HIS A 237 -25.75 -11.45 5.52
CA HIS A 237 -26.04 -11.00 6.87
C HIS A 237 -26.23 -9.49 6.94
N TRP A 238 -25.37 -8.72 6.27
CA TRP A 238 -25.41 -7.26 6.23
C TRP A 238 -26.38 -6.71 5.18
N GLN A 239 -27.09 -7.58 4.45
CA GLN A 239 -28.06 -7.19 3.41
C GLN A 239 -27.45 -6.23 2.38
N ILE A 240 -26.26 -6.61 1.87
CA ILE A 240 -25.54 -5.78 0.94
C ILE A 240 -26.24 -5.75 -0.42
N VAL A 241 -26.40 -4.55 -0.96
CA VAL A 241 -26.74 -4.30 -2.36
C VAL A 241 -25.51 -3.70 -3.00
N TYR A 242 -24.78 -4.54 -3.72
CA TYR A 242 -23.48 -4.23 -4.32
C TYR A 242 -23.67 -3.73 -5.73
N GLN A 243 -23.01 -2.63 -6.08
CA GLN A 243 -22.92 -2.12 -7.44
C GLN A 243 -21.46 -2.08 -7.89
N LEU A 244 -21.19 -2.72 -9.01
CA LEU A 244 -19.95 -2.56 -9.77
C LEU A 244 -20.19 -1.61 -10.93
N GLU A 245 -19.35 -0.60 -11.07
CA GLU A 245 -19.34 0.34 -12.17
C GLU A 245 -18.01 0.31 -12.90
N VAL A 246 -18.05 0.08 -14.21
CA VAL A 246 -16.85 0.02 -15.05
C VAL A 246 -16.80 1.23 -15.96
N PHE A 247 -15.71 1.96 -15.89
CA PHE A 247 -15.47 3.21 -16.63
C PHE A 247 -14.62 2.94 -17.87
N GLY A 248 -15.15 3.32 -18.99
CA GLY A 248 -14.51 3.21 -20.31
C GLY A 248 -13.87 4.50 -20.79
N GLN A 249 -13.78 4.65 -22.11
CA GLN A 249 -13.28 5.86 -22.75
C GLN A 249 -14.18 7.07 -22.45
N GLU A 250 -13.56 8.23 -22.32
CA GLU A 250 -14.26 9.52 -22.08
C GLU A 250 -15.18 9.52 -20.84
N GLY A 251 -14.98 8.58 -19.90
CA GLY A 251 -15.83 8.43 -18.73
C GLY A 251 -17.18 7.74 -19.02
N SER A 252 -17.31 7.08 -20.18
CA SER A 252 -18.45 6.19 -20.41
C SER A 252 -18.49 5.11 -19.35
N GLN A 253 -19.67 4.75 -18.88
CA GLN A 253 -19.82 3.84 -17.73
C GLN A 253 -20.86 2.76 -18.02
N GLN A 254 -20.63 1.58 -17.46
CA GLN A 254 -21.58 0.48 -17.40
C GLN A 254 -21.67 -0.01 -15.96
N ALA A 255 -22.89 -0.29 -15.50
CA ALA A 255 -23.13 -0.74 -14.14
C ALA A 255 -23.74 -2.15 -14.09
N TRP A 256 -23.41 -2.88 -13.05
CA TRP A 256 -24.01 -4.15 -12.68
C TRP A 256 -24.26 -4.18 -11.18
N THR A 257 -25.35 -4.80 -10.77
CA THR A 257 -25.74 -4.85 -9.37
C THR A 257 -26.01 -6.29 -8.94
N VAL A 258 -25.56 -6.63 -7.74
CA VAL A 258 -25.89 -7.88 -7.05
C VAL A 258 -26.58 -7.55 -5.74
N ASP A 259 -27.81 -8.06 -5.57
CA ASP A 259 -28.55 -7.91 -4.32
C ASP A 259 -28.40 -9.18 -3.48
N PHE A 260 -27.73 -9.05 -2.32
CA PHE A 260 -27.55 -10.13 -1.35
C PHE A 260 -28.64 -10.15 -0.25
N ALA A 261 -29.52 -9.13 -0.21
CA ALA A 261 -30.52 -9.00 0.85
C ALA A 261 -31.63 -10.05 0.81
N PRO A 262 -32.19 -10.45 -0.36
CA PRO A 262 -33.20 -11.48 -0.40
C PRO A 262 -32.64 -12.85 0.01
N PRO A 263 -33.40 -13.67 0.74
CA PRO A 263 -33.00 -15.05 0.99
C PRO A 263 -32.98 -15.84 -0.32
N GLY A 264 -31.90 -16.54 -0.57
CA GLY A 264 -31.69 -17.34 -1.79
C GLY A 264 -30.34 -17.05 -2.44
N ASN A 265 -30.21 -17.47 -3.70
CA ASN A 265 -29.00 -17.18 -4.46
C ASN A 265 -29.09 -15.76 -5.03
N PRO A 266 -28.11 -14.91 -4.75
CA PRO A 266 -28.00 -13.60 -5.38
C PRO A 266 -27.98 -13.72 -6.91
N GLN A 267 -28.48 -12.68 -7.58
CA GLN A 267 -28.48 -12.60 -9.03
C GLN A 267 -27.77 -11.35 -9.50
N LEU A 268 -27.06 -11.46 -10.61
CA LEU A 268 -26.42 -10.33 -11.26
C LEU A 268 -27.44 -9.63 -12.18
N HIS A 269 -27.62 -8.36 -11.98
CA HIS A 269 -28.45 -7.48 -12.79
C HIS A 269 -27.59 -6.48 -13.54
N LYS A 270 -27.87 -6.28 -14.82
CA LYS A 270 -27.25 -5.19 -15.58
C LYS A 270 -27.97 -3.88 -15.27
N GLY A 271 -27.19 -2.87 -14.93
CA GLY A 271 -27.67 -1.57 -14.50
C GLY A 271 -27.86 -1.47 -12.98
N GLU A 272 -28.42 -0.35 -12.56
CA GLU A 272 -28.69 -0.05 -11.16
C GLU A 272 -30.01 -0.65 -10.70
N ILE A 273 -30.03 -1.24 -9.50
CA ILE A 273 -31.25 -1.69 -8.84
C ILE A 273 -31.30 -1.17 -7.40
N GLY A 274 -32.43 -0.60 -7.01
CA GLY A 274 -32.68 -0.19 -5.64
C GLY A 274 -31.66 0.76 -5.04
N LYS A 275 -31.53 0.72 -3.70
CA LYS A 275 -30.58 1.53 -2.96
C LYS A 275 -29.33 0.69 -2.66
N ILE A 276 -28.25 1.03 -3.29
CA ILE A 276 -26.94 0.41 -3.04
C ILE A 276 -26.38 0.86 -1.69
N ASN A 277 -25.64 -0.02 -1.01
CA ASN A 277 -24.88 0.28 0.20
C ASN A 277 -23.43 -0.15 0.13
N LEU A 278 -23.03 -0.79 -0.99
CA LEU A 278 -21.64 -1.06 -1.35
C LEU A 278 -21.43 -0.76 -2.84
N TYR A 279 -20.43 0.03 -3.14
CA TYR A 279 -20.08 0.48 -4.48
C TYR A 279 -18.61 0.23 -4.76
N GLU A 280 -18.31 -0.30 -5.92
CA GLU A 280 -16.95 -0.33 -6.49
C GLU A 280 -16.98 0.25 -7.90
N GLY A 281 -16.08 1.19 -8.15
CA GLY A 281 -15.86 1.78 -9.48
C GLY A 281 -14.43 1.53 -9.93
N ILE A 282 -14.25 1.00 -11.14
CA ILE A 282 -12.94 0.64 -11.68
C ILE A 282 -12.86 0.98 -13.16
N SER A 283 -11.67 1.35 -13.66
CA SER A 283 -11.48 1.50 -15.10
C SER A 283 -11.52 0.15 -15.81
N SER A 284 -11.99 0.12 -17.05
CA SER A 284 -12.04 -1.11 -17.84
C SER A 284 -10.64 -1.69 -18.11
N SER A 285 -9.62 -0.84 -18.24
CA SER A 285 -8.23 -1.30 -18.39
C SER A 285 -7.70 -2.02 -17.16
N GLU A 286 -7.96 -1.51 -15.96
CA GLU A 286 -7.53 -2.17 -14.72
C GLU A 286 -8.28 -3.47 -14.48
N LEU A 287 -9.59 -3.48 -14.71
CA LEU A 287 -10.37 -4.73 -14.58
C LEU A 287 -9.95 -5.76 -15.64
N CYS A 288 -9.68 -5.34 -16.88
CA CYS A 288 -9.13 -6.21 -17.92
C CYS A 288 -7.80 -6.83 -17.49
N ALA A 289 -6.88 -6.02 -16.98
CA ALA A 289 -5.57 -6.47 -16.51
C ALA A 289 -5.65 -7.44 -15.31
N LEU A 290 -6.59 -7.23 -14.38
CA LEU A 290 -6.89 -8.17 -13.31
C LEU A 290 -7.40 -9.52 -13.84
N VAL A 291 -8.32 -9.49 -14.80
CA VAL A 291 -8.88 -10.69 -15.41
C VAL A 291 -7.82 -11.49 -16.18
N GLU A 292 -6.91 -10.80 -16.87
CA GLU A 292 -5.78 -11.40 -17.58
C GLU A 292 -4.64 -11.85 -16.64
N GLY A 293 -4.68 -11.45 -15.36
CA GLY A 293 -3.60 -11.73 -14.39
C GLY A 293 -2.30 -10.98 -14.69
N THR A 294 -2.38 -9.86 -15.39
CA THR A 294 -1.23 -9.01 -15.75
C THR A 294 -0.98 -7.89 -14.74
N THR A 295 -1.90 -7.68 -13.81
CA THR A 295 -1.77 -6.79 -12.66
C THR A 295 -2.28 -7.46 -11.40
N SER A 296 -1.94 -6.90 -10.24
CA SER A 296 -2.37 -7.36 -8.91
C SER A 296 -3.38 -6.40 -8.29
N TRP A 297 -4.10 -6.87 -7.28
CA TRP A 297 -5.00 -6.02 -6.51
C TRP A 297 -4.23 -4.90 -5.78
N ASP A 298 -3.03 -5.19 -5.29
CA ASP A 298 -2.16 -4.20 -4.66
C ASP A 298 -1.93 -2.99 -5.57
N TYR A 299 -1.55 -3.23 -6.83
CA TYR A 299 -1.39 -2.15 -7.82
C TYR A 299 -2.69 -1.37 -8.06
N VAL A 300 -3.83 -2.06 -8.19
CA VAL A 300 -5.13 -1.42 -8.47
C VAL A 300 -5.54 -0.47 -7.37
N THR A 301 -5.25 -0.79 -6.11
CA THR A 301 -5.55 0.11 -4.99
C THR A 301 -4.77 1.42 -5.03
N LEU A 302 -3.59 1.39 -5.65
CA LEU A 302 -2.66 2.52 -5.71
C LEU A 302 -2.73 3.31 -7.01
N CYS A 303 -3.21 2.70 -8.11
CA CYS A 303 -3.17 3.32 -9.44
C CYS A 303 -4.08 4.54 -9.63
N GLY A 304 -5.03 4.77 -8.72
CA GLY A 304 -5.95 5.91 -8.81
C GLY A 304 -7.17 5.69 -9.72
N ASN A 305 -7.29 4.53 -10.36
CA ASN A 305 -8.38 4.16 -11.27
C ASN A 305 -9.42 3.22 -10.63
N TYR A 306 -9.43 3.18 -9.31
CA TYR A 306 -10.38 2.42 -8.51
C TYR A 306 -10.96 3.30 -7.40
N ARG A 307 -12.23 3.09 -7.11
CA ARG A 307 -12.96 3.73 -5.99
C ARG A 307 -13.88 2.74 -5.36
N THR A 308 -14.00 2.79 -4.05
CA THR A 308 -15.06 2.10 -3.33
C THR A 308 -15.75 3.03 -2.35
N PHE A 309 -16.98 2.73 -2.06
CA PHE A 309 -17.78 3.41 -1.07
C PHE A 309 -18.70 2.40 -0.41
N ASN A 310 -18.81 2.44 0.88
CA ASN A 310 -19.81 1.65 1.60
C ASN A 310 -20.59 2.49 2.61
N ASN A 311 -21.84 2.11 2.83
CA ASN A 311 -22.74 2.70 3.79
C ASN A 311 -23.50 1.55 4.51
N ILE A 312 -22.72 0.65 5.13
CA ILE A 312 -23.21 -0.57 5.73
C ILE A 312 -23.29 -0.37 7.25
N TYR A 313 -24.50 -0.33 7.77
CA TYR A 313 -24.76 -0.25 9.21
C TYR A 313 -26.16 -0.77 9.50
N ARG A 314 -26.42 -1.08 10.76
CA ARG A 314 -27.77 -1.34 11.30
C ARG A 314 -28.05 -0.44 12.48
N VAL A 315 -29.32 -0.13 12.67
CA VAL A 315 -29.81 0.54 13.86
C VAL A 315 -30.66 -0.45 14.65
N THR A 316 -30.28 -0.69 15.87
CA THR A 316 -30.96 -1.57 16.80
C THR A 316 -31.39 -0.80 18.07
N ASN A 317 -32.08 -1.44 18.98
CA ASN A 317 -32.41 -0.85 20.29
C ASN A 317 -31.13 -0.53 21.11
N GLY A 318 -29.99 -1.17 20.79
CA GLY A 318 -28.69 -0.93 21.42
C GLY A 318 -27.86 0.18 20.77
N GLY A 319 -28.34 0.76 19.66
CA GLY A 319 -27.63 1.78 18.90
C GLY A 319 -27.24 1.34 17.49
N PHE A 320 -26.11 1.82 17.01
CA PHE A 320 -25.57 1.46 15.70
C PHE A 320 -24.71 0.19 15.81
N GLU A 321 -24.95 -0.74 14.88
CA GLU A 321 -24.09 -1.89 14.64
C GLU A 321 -23.38 -1.68 13.31
N LEU A 322 -22.06 -1.87 13.30
CA LEU A 322 -21.20 -1.81 12.12
C LEU A 322 -20.67 -3.21 11.80
N PRO A 323 -20.34 -3.50 10.54
CA PRO A 323 -19.58 -4.69 10.23
C PRO A 323 -18.34 -4.77 11.13
N PRO A 324 -17.95 -5.96 11.60
CA PRO A 324 -16.72 -6.08 12.36
C PRO A 324 -15.59 -5.49 11.52
N GLU A 325 -14.84 -4.58 12.13
CA GLU A 325 -13.54 -4.17 11.60
C GLU A 325 -12.67 -5.42 11.60
N ASP A 326 -12.72 -6.17 10.53
CA ASP A 326 -11.80 -7.25 10.33
C ASP A 326 -10.38 -6.67 10.19
N LYS A 327 -9.38 -7.51 10.43
CA LYS A 327 -7.96 -7.14 10.39
C LYS A 327 -7.53 -6.48 9.06
N SER A 328 -8.30 -6.68 8.00
CA SER A 328 -8.28 -5.87 6.78
C SER A 328 -9.47 -4.91 6.80
N ASN A 329 -9.23 -3.61 6.86
CA ASN A 329 -10.26 -2.58 6.70
C ASN A 329 -11.00 -2.64 5.34
N TYR A 330 -10.85 -3.70 4.56
CA TYR A 330 -11.28 -3.88 3.18
C TYR A 330 -12.15 -5.13 2.98
N ALA A 331 -12.57 -5.78 4.06
CA ALA A 331 -13.15 -7.13 4.04
C ALA A 331 -14.50 -7.28 3.34
N LEU A 332 -15.08 -6.21 2.82
CA LEU A 332 -16.41 -6.27 2.23
C LEU A 332 -16.45 -6.04 0.71
N GLU A 333 -15.35 -5.60 0.09
CA GLU A 333 -15.29 -5.33 -1.34
C GLU A 333 -15.15 -6.63 -2.14
N PRO A 334 -16.16 -6.98 -2.98
CA PRO A 334 -16.13 -8.24 -3.73
C PRO A 334 -14.95 -8.39 -4.69
N LEU A 335 -14.52 -7.33 -5.38
CA LEU A 335 -13.39 -7.42 -6.30
C LEU A 335 -12.09 -7.74 -5.55
N MET A 336 -11.89 -7.17 -4.38
CA MET A 336 -10.73 -7.45 -3.56
C MET A 336 -10.67 -8.93 -3.12
N ASP A 337 -11.82 -9.53 -2.84
CA ASP A 337 -11.91 -10.92 -2.42
C ASP A 337 -11.64 -11.90 -3.57
N ILE A 338 -12.08 -11.56 -4.78
CA ILE A 338 -11.97 -12.47 -5.93
C ILE A 338 -10.70 -12.33 -6.75
N PHE A 339 -9.94 -11.26 -6.57
CA PHE A 339 -8.65 -11.07 -7.23
C PHE A 339 -7.50 -11.15 -6.23
N PRO A 340 -6.40 -11.82 -6.61
CA PRO A 340 -5.26 -11.97 -5.72
C PRO A 340 -4.51 -10.64 -5.52
N TRP A 341 -3.95 -10.44 -4.34
CA TRP A 341 -3.10 -9.31 -4.03
C TRP A 341 -1.80 -9.29 -4.83
N ASP A 342 -1.28 -10.47 -5.16
CA ASP A 342 -0.13 -10.65 -6.03
C ASP A 342 -0.46 -11.60 -7.19
N THR A 343 0.22 -11.46 -8.30
CA THR A 343 0.04 -12.32 -9.46
C THR A 343 1.05 -13.48 -9.48
N ASP A 344 0.72 -14.56 -10.22
CA ASP A 344 1.70 -15.62 -10.49
C ASP A 344 2.92 -15.09 -11.25
N MET A 345 2.76 -14.03 -12.03
CA MET A 345 3.86 -13.35 -12.71
C MET A 345 4.81 -12.66 -11.72
N ASP A 346 4.26 -12.00 -10.70
CA ASP A 346 5.05 -11.38 -9.64
C ASP A 346 5.84 -12.43 -8.88
N ARG A 347 5.18 -13.54 -8.51
CA ARG A 347 5.84 -14.69 -7.87
C ARG A 347 6.93 -15.31 -8.73
N GLN A 348 6.69 -15.49 -10.03
CA GLN A 348 7.69 -16.03 -10.96
C GLN A 348 8.88 -15.08 -11.13
N LYS A 349 8.63 -13.77 -11.20
CA LYS A 349 9.66 -12.76 -11.27
C LYS A 349 10.52 -12.78 -10.01
N PHE A 350 9.89 -12.76 -8.85
CA PHE A 350 10.56 -12.88 -7.56
C PHE A 350 11.41 -14.17 -7.47
N MET A 351 10.86 -15.31 -7.84
CA MET A 351 11.59 -16.59 -7.82
C MET A 351 12.78 -16.61 -8.78
N LYS A 352 12.67 -15.97 -9.94
CA LYS A 352 13.81 -15.80 -10.87
C LYS A 352 14.90 -14.91 -10.28
N ASP A 353 14.50 -13.85 -9.60
CA ASP A 353 15.46 -12.95 -8.96
C ASP A 353 16.17 -13.65 -7.79
N VAL A 354 15.44 -14.37 -6.94
CA VAL A 354 16.04 -15.21 -5.88
C VAL A 354 17.02 -16.24 -6.44
N GLN A 355 16.72 -16.86 -7.59
CA GLN A 355 17.61 -17.83 -8.23
C GLN A 355 18.91 -17.21 -8.79
N ARG A 356 18.89 -15.94 -9.17
CA ARG A 356 20.10 -15.21 -9.60
C ARG A 356 21.09 -14.95 -8.47
N TRP A 357 20.63 -14.98 -7.23
CA TRP A 357 21.44 -14.70 -6.05
C TRP A 357 21.90 -15.98 -5.30
N LYS A 358 21.47 -17.15 -5.76
CA LYS A 358 21.99 -18.45 -5.31
C LYS A 358 23.16 -18.91 -6.18
#